data_7f358a142fd54acfe7ea1b827cfff391
#
_entry.id   7f358a142fd54acfe7ea1b827cfff391
#
_cell.length_a   1.000
_cell.length_b   1.000
_cell.length_c   1.000
_cell.angle_alpha   90.00
_cell.angle_beta   90.00
_cell.angle_gamma   90.00
#
_symmetry.space_group_name_H-M   'P 1'
#
loop_
_entity.id
_entity.type
_entity.pdbx_description
1 polymer ?
#
loop_
_entity_poly.entity_id
_entity_poly.type
_entity_poly.pdbx_seq_one_letter_code
_entity_poly.pdbx_strand_id
1 'polypeptide(L)'
;MPTPGSHGYDVQRTRLRGKLDDQGIPDQHADEAANEILQRQNTAPNPGALDDRAAGPYGERGGGGEPGNVIQLRSPAFNDQTLLPPRHSHEGGNVSPALEWDDVPEGTVELALLCEDPDAPMGTFLHWLVAGIPPETRAIAEGQEPQGATSWPNDFGEKGYGGPAPPVGDEPHRYFFRLYALGSPLRLSPGTGVDEVRRALDEASLATGTLIGLYVR
;
A
#
# COMPACT_ATOMS: atom_id res chain seq x y z
N MET A 1 12.63 11.74 2.95
CA MET A 1 12.46 12.61 1.77
C MET A 1 13.67 12.47 0.86
N PRO A 2 13.50 12.45 -0.46
CA PRO A 2 14.64 12.32 -1.36
C PRO A 2 15.53 13.55 -1.26
N THR A 3 16.85 13.34 -1.25
CA THR A 3 17.87 14.39 -1.19
C THR A 3 18.15 14.97 -2.57
N PRO A 4 18.52 16.27 -2.68
CA PRO A 4 18.90 16.87 -3.96
C PRO A 4 19.97 16.03 -4.68
N GLY A 5 19.75 15.72 -5.97
CA GLY A 5 20.61 14.88 -6.78
C GLY A 5 20.31 13.38 -6.69
N SER A 6 19.32 12.95 -5.93
CA SER A 6 18.79 11.58 -5.99
C SER A 6 17.71 11.46 -7.08
N HIS A 7 17.60 10.27 -7.69
CA HIS A 7 16.56 10.00 -8.70
C HIS A 7 15.15 10.33 -8.16
N GLY A 8 14.84 9.98 -6.91
CA GLY A 8 13.57 10.32 -6.28
C GLY A 8 13.31 11.83 -6.15
N TYR A 9 14.35 12.63 -5.95
CA TYR A 9 14.25 14.09 -5.94
C TYR A 9 13.92 14.63 -7.33
N ASP A 10 14.58 14.13 -8.37
CA ASP A 10 14.36 14.55 -9.74
C ASP A 10 12.97 14.20 -10.25
N VAL A 11 12.43 13.04 -9.89
CA VAL A 11 11.04 12.64 -10.20
C VAL A 11 10.03 13.56 -9.52
N GLN A 12 10.20 13.89 -8.23
CA GLN A 12 9.31 14.81 -7.53
C GLN A 12 9.39 16.23 -8.10
N ARG A 13 10.60 16.67 -8.46
CA ARG A 13 10.83 17.96 -9.12
C ARG A 13 10.07 18.04 -10.46
N THR A 14 10.18 17.02 -11.29
CA THR A 14 9.49 16.95 -12.60
C THR A 14 7.97 16.96 -12.45
N ARG A 15 7.41 16.23 -11.47
CA ARG A 15 5.97 16.26 -11.17
C ARG A 15 5.47 17.61 -10.68
N LEU A 16 6.23 18.27 -9.81
CA LEU A 16 5.91 19.62 -9.33
C LEU A 16 5.98 20.63 -10.46
N ARG A 17 6.98 20.55 -11.33
CA ARG A 17 7.11 21.38 -12.52
C ARG A 17 5.87 21.29 -13.42
N GLY A 18 5.42 20.06 -13.77
CA GLY A 18 4.22 19.87 -14.57
C GLY A 18 2.96 20.52 -13.93
N LYS A 19 2.81 20.43 -12.61
CA LYS A 19 1.70 21.08 -11.89
C LYS A 19 1.80 22.62 -11.91
N LEU A 20 3.01 23.16 -11.89
CA LEU A 20 3.23 24.62 -11.93
C LEU A 20 3.00 25.16 -13.34
N ASP A 21 3.35 24.42 -14.38
CA ASP A 21 3.02 24.72 -15.78
C ASP A 21 1.49 24.79 -15.99
N ASP A 22 0.75 23.82 -15.48
CA ASP A 22 -0.72 23.79 -15.52
C ASP A 22 -1.36 24.97 -14.77
N GLN A 23 -0.65 25.57 -13.81
CA GLN A 23 -1.07 26.77 -13.08
C GLN A 23 -0.62 28.08 -13.75
N GLY A 24 0.00 28.00 -14.92
CA GLY A 24 0.40 29.16 -15.72
C GLY A 24 1.71 29.81 -15.29
N ILE A 25 2.56 29.12 -14.55
CA ILE A 25 3.92 29.59 -14.23
C ILE A 25 4.83 29.27 -15.43
N PRO A 26 5.49 30.30 -16.03
CA PRO A 26 6.36 30.09 -17.19
C PRO A 26 7.48 29.08 -16.91
N ASP A 27 7.80 28.24 -17.89
CA ASP A 27 8.80 27.16 -17.86
C ASP A 27 10.15 27.53 -17.22
N GLN A 28 10.61 28.77 -17.48
CA GLN A 28 11.87 29.29 -16.92
C GLN A 28 11.82 29.54 -15.39
N HIS A 29 10.63 29.61 -14.79
CA HIS A 29 10.45 29.81 -13.33
C HIS A 29 9.89 28.55 -12.64
N ALA A 30 9.35 27.61 -13.38
CA ALA A 30 8.78 26.38 -12.85
C ALA A 30 9.83 25.48 -12.18
N ASP A 31 11.05 25.44 -12.71
CA ASP A 31 12.18 24.69 -12.13
C ASP A 31 12.68 25.30 -10.80
N GLU A 32 12.76 26.65 -10.72
CA GLU A 32 13.14 27.34 -9.47
C GLU A 32 12.06 27.18 -8.40
N ALA A 33 10.80 27.37 -8.78
CA ALA A 33 9.67 27.21 -7.87
C ALA A 33 9.53 25.77 -7.36
N ALA A 34 9.71 24.77 -8.22
CA ALA A 34 9.70 23.36 -7.82
C ALA A 34 10.83 23.04 -6.83
N ASN A 35 12.05 23.52 -7.09
CA ASN A 35 13.18 23.36 -6.18
C ASN A 35 12.95 24.07 -4.83
N GLU A 36 12.42 25.27 -4.84
CA GLU A 36 12.12 26.01 -3.60
C GLU A 36 11.07 25.32 -2.73
N ILE A 37 10.01 24.79 -3.35
CA ILE A 37 8.97 24.02 -2.65
C ILE A 37 9.57 22.75 -2.02
N LEU A 38 10.39 22.00 -2.77
CA LEU A 38 11.03 20.78 -2.26
C LEU A 38 12.04 21.07 -1.15
N GLN A 39 12.80 22.19 -1.25
CA GLN A 39 13.72 22.61 -0.20
C GLN A 39 13.00 23.07 1.07
N ARG A 40 11.89 23.78 0.96
CA ARG A 40 11.05 24.18 2.11
C ARG A 40 10.45 22.96 2.81
N GLN A 41 10.04 21.93 2.06
CA GLN A 41 9.56 20.67 2.64
C GLN A 41 10.69 19.88 3.33
N ASN A 42 11.93 20.04 2.88
CA ASN A 42 13.12 19.41 3.47
C ASN A 42 13.68 20.16 4.69
N THR A 43 13.42 21.47 4.82
CA THR A 43 13.95 22.33 5.90
C THR A 43 12.97 22.57 7.03
N ALA A 44 11.70 22.19 6.89
CA ALA A 44 10.76 22.26 8.00
C ALA A 44 11.21 21.29 9.12
N PRO A 45 11.39 21.76 10.37
CA PRO A 45 11.75 20.89 11.46
C PRO A 45 10.66 19.84 11.65
N ASN A 46 11.02 18.58 11.43
CA ASN A 46 10.15 17.44 11.71
C ASN A 46 10.09 17.26 13.24
N PRO A 47 8.96 17.50 13.90
CA PRO A 47 8.87 17.38 15.37
C PRO A 47 8.96 15.92 15.87
N GLY A 48 9.32 14.97 15.02
CA GLY A 48 9.40 13.55 15.33
C GLY A 48 10.63 12.84 14.82
N ALA A 49 11.76 13.55 14.59
CA ALA A 49 13.00 12.93 14.13
C ALA A 49 13.64 12.07 15.23
N LEU A 50 13.11 10.90 15.44
CA LEU A 50 13.80 9.75 16.02
C LEU A 50 13.39 8.50 15.23
N ASP A 51 14.35 7.99 14.48
CA ASP A 51 14.38 6.73 13.76
C ASP A 51 13.94 6.75 12.28
N ASP A 52 14.96 6.79 11.43
CA ASP A 52 14.95 6.89 9.98
C ASP A 52 14.88 5.47 9.37
N ARG A 53 13.70 4.82 9.48
CA ARG A 53 13.46 3.53 8.81
C ARG A 53 12.10 3.53 8.10
N ALA A 54 12.20 3.59 6.77
CA ALA A 54 11.18 3.19 5.78
C ALA A 54 9.75 3.73 6.02
N ALA A 55 9.54 5.03 5.78
CA ALA A 55 8.21 5.56 5.58
C ALA A 55 7.75 5.30 4.13
N GLY A 56 6.61 4.65 3.92
CA GLY A 56 5.91 4.63 2.64
C GLY A 56 5.46 6.03 2.22
N PRO A 57 4.88 6.23 1.01
CA PRO A 57 4.54 7.53 0.44
C PRO A 57 3.55 8.36 1.27
N TYR A 58 2.95 7.79 2.29
CA TYR A 58 2.04 8.46 3.23
C TYR A 58 2.59 8.63 4.64
N GLY A 59 3.91 8.50 4.84
CA GLY A 59 4.52 8.66 6.16
C GLY A 59 4.14 7.57 7.16
N GLU A 60 3.56 6.47 6.69
CA GLU A 60 3.28 5.30 7.52
C GLU A 60 4.60 4.61 7.88
N ARG A 61 5.11 4.95 9.04
CA ARG A 61 5.97 4.04 9.78
C ARG A 61 5.16 2.77 10.01
N GLY A 62 5.72 1.62 9.73
CA GLY A 62 5.24 0.38 10.31
C GLY A 62 5.02 0.67 11.80
N GLY A 63 3.75 0.65 12.23
CA GLY A 63 3.26 1.22 13.47
C GLY A 63 4.24 1.16 14.63
N GLY A 64 4.66 2.32 15.11
CA GLY A 64 5.00 2.53 16.50
C GLY A 64 3.72 2.51 17.33
N GLY A 65 2.90 1.47 17.18
CA GLY A 65 1.81 1.15 18.08
C GLY A 65 2.41 0.60 19.36
N GLU A 66 1.71 0.81 20.47
CA GLU A 66 1.94 0.14 21.74
C GLU A 66 2.21 -1.35 21.50
N PRO A 67 3.11 -2.01 22.25
CA PRO A 67 3.32 -3.44 22.11
C PRO A 67 1.97 -4.16 22.33
N GLY A 68 1.39 -4.67 21.22
CA GLY A 68 0.04 -5.26 21.16
C GLY A 68 -0.80 -4.87 19.96
N ASN A 69 -0.44 -3.81 19.22
CA ASN A 69 -1.23 -3.31 18.08
C ASN A 69 -0.60 -3.57 16.70
N VAL A 70 0.37 -4.47 16.58
CA VAL A 70 1.03 -4.79 15.31
C VAL A 70 0.87 -6.29 15.02
N ILE A 71 0.19 -6.61 13.92
CA ILE A 71 0.10 -7.98 13.41
C ILE A 71 1.40 -8.30 12.67
N GLN A 72 2.01 -9.44 12.96
CA GLN A 72 3.19 -9.92 12.25
C GLN A 72 2.77 -10.61 10.94
N LEU A 73 2.63 -9.82 9.86
CA LEU A 73 2.27 -10.34 8.53
C LEU A 73 3.53 -10.73 7.75
N ARG A 74 3.55 -11.93 7.19
CA ARG A 74 4.64 -12.47 6.38
C ARG A 74 4.14 -13.35 5.23
N SER A 75 5.02 -13.65 4.29
CA SER A 75 4.75 -14.60 3.20
C SER A 75 5.90 -15.59 3.08
N PRO A 76 5.63 -16.89 2.85
CA PRO A 76 6.67 -17.84 2.46
C PRO A 76 7.13 -17.65 1.00
N ALA A 77 6.40 -16.86 0.20
CA ALA A 77 6.71 -16.64 -1.21
C ALA A 77 7.73 -15.53 -1.45
N PHE A 78 7.79 -14.51 -0.57
CA PHE A 78 8.70 -13.38 -0.69
C PHE A 78 8.93 -12.71 0.67
N ASN A 79 10.04 -11.98 0.80
CA ASN A 79 10.33 -11.18 2.00
C ASN A 79 9.86 -9.73 1.81
N ASP A 80 9.70 -9.02 2.93
CA ASP A 80 9.35 -7.60 2.89
C ASP A 80 10.31 -6.79 2.02
N GLN A 81 9.77 -5.92 1.19
CA GLN A 81 10.49 -5.06 0.24
C GLN A 81 11.37 -5.82 -0.78
N THR A 82 11.00 -7.06 -1.12
CA THR A 82 11.66 -7.82 -2.18
C THR A 82 10.74 -8.07 -3.38
N LEU A 83 11.33 -8.50 -4.50
CA LEU A 83 10.58 -8.79 -5.72
C LEU A 83 9.60 -9.95 -5.50
N LEU A 84 8.36 -9.75 -5.93
CA LEU A 84 7.35 -10.80 -6.04
C LEU A 84 7.74 -11.80 -7.14
N PRO A 85 7.64 -13.11 -6.89
CA PRO A 85 7.81 -14.11 -7.95
C PRO A 85 6.82 -13.88 -9.11
N PRO A 86 7.25 -14.07 -10.36
CA PRO A 86 6.43 -13.78 -11.54
C PRO A 86 5.06 -14.47 -11.57
N ARG A 87 4.92 -15.64 -10.94
CA ARG A 87 3.63 -16.37 -10.87
C ARG A 87 2.53 -15.60 -10.15
N HIS A 88 2.89 -14.62 -9.32
CA HIS A 88 1.94 -13.76 -8.62
C HIS A 88 1.53 -12.53 -9.43
N SER A 89 2.20 -12.24 -10.55
CA SER A 89 1.81 -11.15 -11.42
C SER A 89 0.59 -11.50 -12.27
N HIS A 90 -0.11 -10.49 -12.75
CA HIS A 90 -1.32 -10.65 -13.57
C HIS A 90 -1.05 -11.49 -14.84
N GLU A 91 0.08 -11.29 -15.51
CA GLU A 91 0.48 -12.05 -16.71
C GLU A 91 1.16 -13.37 -16.37
N GLY A 92 1.79 -13.49 -15.21
CA GLY A 92 2.58 -14.66 -14.83
C GLY A 92 1.79 -15.84 -14.26
N GLY A 93 0.48 -15.68 -14.06
CA GLY A 93 -0.38 -16.73 -13.54
C GLY A 93 -1.49 -16.22 -12.65
N ASN A 94 -1.40 -14.98 -12.19
CA ASN A 94 -2.42 -14.31 -11.37
C ASN A 94 -2.79 -15.09 -10.09
N VAL A 95 -1.80 -15.75 -9.48
CA VAL A 95 -1.98 -16.57 -8.27
C VAL A 95 -1.64 -15.72 -7.05
N SER A 96 -2.57 -15.60 -6.08
CA SER A 96 -2.30 -14.87 -4.84
C SER A 96 -1.16 -15.52 -4.05
N PRO A 97 -0.23 -14.75 -3.45
CA PRO A 97 0.79 -15.33 -2.59
C PRO A 97 0.18 -15.93 -1.32
N ALA A 98 0.82 -16.97 -0.79
CA ALA A 98 0.50 -17.43 0.56
C ALA A 98 0.86 -16.33 1.57
N LEU A 99 -0.01 -16.12 2.54
CA LEU A 99 0.19 -15.17 3.63
C LEU A 99 -0.01 -15.86 4.98
N GLU A 100 0.79 -15.49 5.96
CA GLU A 100 0.73 -15.98 7.33
C GLU A 100 0.85 -14.81 8.30
N TRP A 101 0.21 -14.92 9.46
CA TRP A 101 0.27 -13.88 10.48
C TRP A 101 0.10 -14.40 11.89
N ASP A 102 0.67 -13.64 12.83
CA ASP A 102 0.56 -13.84 14.27
C ASP A 102 0.10 -12.53 14.96
N ASP A 103 -0.07 -12.57 16.26
CA ASP A 103 -0.35 -11.40 17.11
C ASP A 103 -1.67 -10.67 16.79
N VAL A 104 -2.73 -11.43 16.42
CA VAL A 104 -4.08 -10.89 16.30
C VAL A 104 -4.58 -10.52 17.70
N PRO A 105 -4.95 -9.23 17.96
CA PRO A 105 -5.34 -8.79 19.29
C PRO A 105 -6.69 -9.36 19.75
N GLU A 106 -6.87 -9.43 21.05
CA GLU A 106 -8.18 -9.74 21.65
C GLU A 106 -9.21 -8.66 21.25
N GLY A 107 -10.46 -9.07 21.14
CA GLY A 107 -11.54 -8.17 20.71
C GLY A 107 -11.68 -8.03 19.20
N THR A 108 -10.83 -8.71 18.41
CA THR A 108 -11.00 -8.79 16.97
C THR A 108 -12.30 -9.52 16.61
N VAL A 109 -13.16 -8.84 15.86
CA VAL A 109 -14.44 -9.39 15.39
C VAL A 109 -14.27 -10.09 14.04
N GLU A 110 -13.46 -9.50 13.16
CA GLU A 110 -13.05 -10.08 11.87
C GLU A 110 -11.70 -9.52 11.44
N LEU A 111 -11.07 -10.21 10.49
CA LEU A 111 -9.91 -9.71 9.77
C LEU A 111 -10.31 -9.27 8.37
N ALA A 112 -9.58 -8.29 7.84
CA ALA A 112 -9.68 -7.87 6.45
C ALA A 112 -8.29 -7.76 5.84
N LEU A 113 -8.15 -8.18 4.58
CA LEU A 113 -6.92 -8.10 3.80
C LEU A 113 -7.12 -7.13 2.64
N LEU A 114 -6.22 -6.16 2.53
CA LEU A 114 -6.14 -5.19 1.43
C LEU A 114 -4.81 -5.34 0.72
N CYS A 115 -4.81 -5.47 -0.61
CA CYS A 115 -3.61 -5.32 -1.44
C CYS A 115 -3.80 -4.15 -2.40
N GLU A 116 -2.87 -3.20 -2.39
CA GLU A 116 -2.95 -1.99 -3.20
C GLU A 116 -1.60 -1.58 -3.76
N ASP A 117 -1.62 -0.88 -4.91
CA ASP A 117 -0.47 -0.27 -5.58
C ASP A 117 -0.63 1.25 -5.58
N PRO A 118 0.07 2.00 -4.71
CA PRO A 118 0.02 3.45 -4.70
C PRO A 118 0.88 4.11 -5.79
N ASP A 119 1.70 3.34 -6.50
CA ASP A 119 2.59 3.83 -7.55
C ASP A 119 1.91 3.78 -8.94
N ALA A 120 0.69 3.25 -9.03
CA ALA A 120 -0.05 3.16 -10.27
C ALA A 120 -0.31 4.56 -10.89
N PRO A 121 -0.21 4.71 -12.25
CA PRO A 121 -0.21 6.02 -12.91
C PRO A 121 -1.47 6.88 -12.69
N MET A 122 -2.62 6.25 -12.46
CA MET A 122 -3.91 6.93 -12.30
C MET A 122 -4.34 7.09 -10.83
N GLY A 123 -3.45 6.86 -9.88
CA GLY A 123 -3.73 6.85 -8.44
C GLY A 123 -3.64 5.45 -7.86
N THR A 124 -3.92 5.31 -6.57
CA THR A 124 -3.85 4.01 -5.89
C THR A 124 -4.78 3.00 -6.55
N PHE A 125 -4.23 1.83 -6.95
CA PHE A 125 -4.95 0.75 -7.59
C PHE A 125 -5.23 -0.38 -6.61
N LEU A 126 -6.48 -0.81 -6.52
CA LEU A 126 -6.91 -1.91 -5.67
C LEU A 126 -6.69 -3.25 -6.38
N HIS A 127 -5.79 -4.07 -5.81
CA HIS A 127 -5.45 -5.40 -6.32
C HIS A 127 -6.23 -6.53 -5.66
N TRP A 128 -6.55 -6.40 -4.37
CA TRP A 128 -7.26 -7.44 -3.63
C TRP A 128 -7.90 -6.85 -2.37
N LEU A 129 -9.17 -7.14 -2.15
CA LEU A 129 -9.87 -6.84 -0.91
C LEU A 129 -10.68 -8.06 -0.49
N VAL A 130 -10.41 -8.55 0.72
CA VAL A 130 -11.15 -9.63 1.37
C VAL A 130 -11.56 -9.16 2.75
N ALA A 131 -12.83 -9.30 3.09
CA ALA A 131 -13.35 -8.95 4.40
C ALA A 131 -14.18 -10.10 5.01
N GLY A 132 -14.41 -10.06 6.31
CA GLY A 132 -15.10 -11.13 7.03
C GLY A 132 -14.22 -12.38 7.23
N ILE A 133 -12.91 -12.24 7.22
CA ILE A 133 -12.01 -13.34 7.56
C ILE A 133 -12.17 -13.66 9.05
N PRO A 134 -12.45 -14.92 9.44
CA PRO A 134 -12.60 -15.28 10.86
C PRO A 134 -11.36 -14.91 11.69
N PRO A 135 -11.52 -14.34 12.89
CA PRO A 135 -10.40 -13.84 13.70
C PRO A 135 -9.42 -14.93 14.17
N GLU A 136 -9.83 -16.18 14.15
CA GLU A 136 -8.97 -17.35 14.43
C GLU A 136 -8.10 -17.78 13.25
N THR A 137 -8.35 -17.27 12.05
CA THR A 137 -7.53 -17.55 10.86
C THR A 137 -6.10 -17.03 11.06
N ARG A 138 -5.11 -17.82 10.66
CA ARG A 138 -3.68 -17.46 10.79
C ARG A 138 -2.91 -17.53 9.47
N ALA A 139 -3.58 -17.97 8.40
CA ALA A 139 -2.95 -18.06 7.08
C ALA A 139 -3.98 -18.09 5.95
N ILE A 140 -3.54 -17.67 4.77
CA ILE A 140 -4.20 -17.90 3.49
C ILE A 140 -3.21 -18.67 2.61
N ALA A 141 -3.60 -19.82 2.12
CA ALA A 141 -2.75 -20.62 1.23
C ALA A 141 -2.65 -19.95 -0.16
N GLU A 142 -1.55 -20.21 -0.86
CA GLU A 142 -1.33 -19.71 -2.23
C GLU A 142 -2.51 -20.04 -3.14
N GLY A 143 -3.02 -19.03 -3.86
CA GLY A 143 -4.12 -19.18 -4.80
C GLY A 143 -5.48 -19.48 -4.16
N GLN A 144 -5.60 -19.37 -2.85
CA GLN A 144 -6.85 -19.64 -2.14
C GLN A 144 -7.50 -18.38 -1.58
N GLU A 145 -8.81 -18.43 -1.43
CA GLU A 145 -9.61 -17.45 -0.70
C GLU A 145 -9.86 -17.98 0.73
N PRO A 146 -9.86 -17.09 1.76
CA PRO A 146 -10.16 -17.51 3.12
C PRO A 146 -11.59 -18.03 3.24
N GLN A 147 -11.79 -19.15 3.93
CA GLN A 147 -13.12 -19.69 4.14
C GLN A 147 -13.99 -18.75 4.98
N GLY A 148 -15.23 -18.54 4.56
CA GLY A 148 -16.20 -17.68 5.25
C GLY A 148 -16.04 -16.19 4.93
N ALA A 149 -14.97 -15.79 4.26
CA ALA A 149 -14.73 -14.41 3.85
C ALA A 149 -15.44 -14.04 2.55
N THR A 150 -15.50 -12.75 2.29
CA THR A 150 -16.05 -12.18 1.04
C THR A 150 -14.97 -11.42 0.30
N SER A 151 -14.69 -11.82 -0.94
CA SER A 151 -13.86 -11.04 -1.86
C SER A 151 -14.67 -9.98 -2.56
N TRP A 152 -14.10 -8.78 -2.63
CA TRP A 152 -14.67 -7.62 -3.29
C TRP A 152 -14.09 -7.46 -4.71
N PRO A 153 -14.76 -6.72 -5.60
CA PRO A 153 -14.21 -6.37 -6.89
C PRO A 153 -12.92 -5.55 -6.73
N ASN A 154 -11.88 -5.92 -7.47
CA ASN A 154 -10.66 -5.15 -7.62
C ASN A 154 -10.79 -4.14 -8.79
N ASP A 155 -9.78 -3.31 -9.03
CA ASP A 155 -9.84 -2.28 -10.08
C ASP A 155 -9.63 -2.85 -11.50
N PHE A 156 -9.34 -4.15 -11.64
CA PHE A 156 -9.49 -4.87 -12.93
C PHE A 156 -10.97 -5.20 -13.24
N GLY A 157 -11.89 -4.99 -12.29
CA GLY A 157 -13.31 -5.35 -12.41
C GLY A 157 -13.62 -6.80 -12.06
N GLU A 158 -12.68 -7.53 -11.48
CA GLU A 158 -12.80 -8.93 -11.10
C GLU A 158 -12.85 -9.07 -9.58
N LYS A 159 -13.48 -10.13 -9.07
CA LYS A 159 -13.44 -10.47 -7.65
C LYS A 159 -12.19 -11.27 -7.33
N GLY A 160 -11.60 -10.97 -6.16
CA GLY A 160 -10.43 -11.67 -5.67
C GLY A 160 -9.13 -10.99 -6.07
N TYR A 161 -8.05 -11.75 -6.07
CA TYR A 161 -6.71 -11.26 -6.33
C TYR A 161 -6.49 -10.91 -7.80
N GLY A 162 -6.05 -9.67 -8.06
CA GLY A 162 -5.48 -9.23 -9.32
C GLY A 162 -3.99 -8.93 -9.12
N GLY A 163 -3.12 -9.70 -9.76
CA GLY A 163 -1.67 -9.58 -9.57
C GLY A 163 -1.08 -8.28 -10.12
N PRO A 164 0.20 -7.98 -9.77
CA PRO A 164 0.97 -6.88 -10.34
C PRO A 164 0.93 -6.81 -11.86
N ALA A 165 0.68 -5.62 -12.40
CA ALA A 165 0.71 -5.34 -13.83
C ALA A 165 1.20 -3.91 -14.14
N PRO A 166 2.38 -3.48 -13.60
CA PRO A 166 2.88 -2.14 -13.84
C PRO A 166 3.14 -1.93 -15.34
N PRO A 167 3.14 -0.69 -15.86
CA PRO A 167 3.53 -0.41 -17.23
C PRO A 167 4.96 -0.91 -17.53
N VAL A 168 5.18 -1.36 -18.77
CA VAL A 168 6.52 -1.81 -19.19
C VAL A 168 7.49 -0.64 -19.20
N GLY A 169 8.62 -0.81 -18.50
CA GLY A 169 9.67 0.20 -18.42
C GLY A 169 9.54 1.20 -17.28
N ASP A 170 8.49 1.07 -16.47
CA ASP A 170 8.39 1.83 -15.20
C ASP A 170 9.38 1.27 -14.16
N GLU A 171 9.70 2.12 -13.18
CA GLU A 171 10.40 1.67 -11.97
C GLU A 171 9.55 0.61 -11.22
N PRO A 172 10.17 -0.23 -10.37
CA PRO A 172 9.40 -1.21 -9.61
C PRO A 172 8.28 -0.57 -8.79
N HIS A 173 7.05 -1.01 -8.99
CA HIS A 173 5.91 -0.62 -8.17
C HIS A 173 5.90 -1.39 -6.85
N ARG A 174 5.32 -0.79 -5.81
CA ARG A 174 5.16 -1.37 -4.47
C ARG A 174 3.73 -1.87 -4.29
N TYR A 175 3.61 -3.11 -3.89
CA TYR A 175 2.35 -3.78 -3.61
C TYR A 175 2.24 -3.97 -2.10
N PHE A 176 1.37 -3.18 -1.46
CA PHE A 176 1.16 -3.20 -0.02
C PHE A 176 0.09 -4.23 0.32
N PHE A 177 0.49 -5.33 0.92
CA PHE A 177 -0.41 -6.28 1.56
C PHE A 177 -0.61 -5.81 3.01
N ARG A 178 -1.85 -5.42 3.36
CA ARG A 178 -2.20 -5.00 4.72
C ARG A 178 -3.28 -5.89 5.29
N LEU A 179 -3.01 -6.46 6.45
CA LEU A 179 -3.99 -7.21 7.23
C LEU A 179 -4.46 -6.36 8.39
N TYR A 180 -5.75 -6.16 8.48
CA TYR A 180 -6.41 -5.39 9.53
C TYR A 180 -7.13 -6.33 10.48
N ALA A 181 -6.94 -6.17 11.78
CA ALA A 181 -7.80 -6.74 12.82
C ALA A 181 -8.87 -5.70 13.16
N LEU A 182 -10.13 -6.01 12.89
CA LEU A 182 -11.23 -5.07 13.04
C LEU A 182 -12.02 -5.33 14.34
N GLY A 183 -12.30 -4.26 15.09
CA GLY A 183 -13.15 -4.29 16.29
C GLY A 183 -14.64 -4.27 15.97
N SER A 184 -15.02 -4.08 14.70
CA SER A 184 -16.39 -4.14 14.20
C SER A 184 -16.41 -4.64 12.76
N PRO A 185 -17.54 -5.23 12.29
CA PRO A 185 -17.62 -5.72 10.92
C PRO A 185 -17.47 -4.59 9.88
N LEU A 186 -16.65 -4.82 8.85
CA LEU A 186 -16.51 -3.89 7.73
C LEU A 186 -17.82 -3.78 6.95
N ARG A 187 -18.29 -2.56 6.74
CA ARG A 187 -19.50 -2.27 5.99
C ARG A 187 -19.17 -1.35 4.83
N LEU A 188 -19.17 -1.90 3.63
CA LEU A 188 -18.93 -1.17 2.39
C LEU A 188 -20.14 -1.23 1.47
N SER A 189 -20.36 -0.17 0.70
CA SER A 189 -21.32 -0.15 -0.39
C SER A 189 -20.70 -0.70 -1.68
N PRO A 190 -21.49 -1.30 -2.58
CA PRO A 190 -20.97 -1.66 -3.90
C PRO A 190 -20.41 -0.43 -4.63
N GLY A 191 -19.19 -0.54 -5.18
CA GLY A 191 -18.52 0.54 -5.89
C GLY A 191 -17.78 1.55 -5.00
N THR A 192 -17.61 1.26 -3.71
CA THR A 192 -16.76 2.05 -2.82
C THR A 192 -15.32 2.08 -3.36
N GLY A 193 -14.76 3.28 -3.54
CA GLY A 193 -13.38 3.45 -4.02
C GLY A 193 -12.33 3.07 -2.96
N VAL A 194 -11.11 2.78 -3.41
CA VAL A 194 -10.01 2.28 -2.55
C VAL A 194 -9.69 3.20 -1.37
N ASP A 195 -9.75 4.53 -1.55
CA ASP A 195 -9.47 5.49 -0.46
C ASP A 195 -10.55 5.47 0.63
N GLU A 196 -11.81 5.23 0.26
CA GLU A 196 -12.91 5.08 1.21
C GLU A 196 -12.85 3.71 1.91
N VAL A 197 -12.48 2.65 1.19
CA VAL A 197 -12.20 1.32 1.76
C VAL A 197 -11.12 1.44 2.84
N ARG A 198 -10.00 2.08 2.51
CA ARG A 198 -8.88 2.28 3.45
C ARG A 198 -9.33 3.04 4.69
N ARG A 199 -10.06 4.15 4.52
CA ARG A 199 -10.60 4.93 5.65
C ARG A 199 -11.50 4.09 6.54
N ALA A 200 -12.40 3.30 5.97
CA ALA A 200 -13.29 2.43 6.75
C ALA A 200 -12.52 1.32 7.51
N LEU A 201 -11.46 0.77 6.91
CA LEU A 201 -10.57 -0.19 7.55
C LEU A 201 -9.81 0.45 8.72
N ASP A 202 -9.22 1.64 8.50
CA ASP A 202 -8.46 2.37 9.51
C ASP A 202 -9.34 2.76 10.71
N GLU A 203 -10.58 3.22 10.46
CA GLU A 203 -11.55 3.58 11.52
C GLU A 203 -11.98 2.39 12.37
N ALA A 204 -12.08 1.18 11.81
CA ALA A 204 -12.49 -0.03 12.50
C ALA A 204 -11.31 -0.82 13.09
N SER A 205 -10.08 -0.45 12.78
CA SER A 205 -8.87 -1.21 13.07
C SER A 205 -8.46 -1.15 14.54
N LEU A 206 -8.20 -2.32 15.13
CA LEU A 206 -7.52 -2.50 16.42
C LEU A 206 -6.02 -2.67 16.24
N ALA A 207 -5.60 -3.30 15.14
CA ALA A 207 -4.20 -3.55 14.79
C ALA A 207 -4.06 -3.78 13.28
N THR A 208 -2.86 -3.50 12.75
CA THR A 208 -2.55 -3.69 11.32
C THR A 208 -1.18 -4.35 11.16
N GLY A 209 -1.06 -5.27 10.21
CA GLY A 209 0.20 -5.82 9.71
C GLY A 209 0.41 -5.44 8.26
N THR A 210 1.64 -5.08 7.87
CA THR A 210 1.98 -4.70 6.50
C THR A 210 3.15 -5.52 5.99
N LEU A 211 3.04 -5.98 4.75
CA LEU A 211 4.09 -6.66 3.98
C LEU A 211 4.13 -6.03 2.59
N ILE A 212 5.31 -5.64 2.10
CA ILE A 212 5.47 -4.94 0.83
C ILE A 212 6.19 -5.85 -0.16
N GLY A 213 5.55 -6.14 -1.29
CA GLY A 213 6.19 -6.77 -2.43
C GLY A 213 6.53 -5.74 -3.50
N LEU A 214 7.59 -5.97 -4.26
CA LEU A 214 7.99 -5.15 -5.40
C LEU A 214 7.73 -5.91 -6.70
N TYR A 215 7.34 -5.22 -7.76
CA TYR A 215 7.25 -5.84 -9.09
C TYR A 215 7.57 -4.82 -10.19
N VAL A 216 8.22 -5.31 -11.25
CA VAL A 216 8.61 -4.54 -12.45
C VAL A 216 8.34 -5.40 -13.70
N ARG A 217 8.00 -4.76 -14.83
CA ARG A 217 7.80 -5.39 -16.16
C ARG A 217 8.83 -4.93 -17.17
#